data_fd019c302a001d4754616f93ac23dcda
#
_entry.id   fd019c302a001d4754616f93ac23dcda
#
_cell.length_a   1.000
_cell.length_b   1.000
_cell.length_c   1.000
_cell.angle_alpha   90.00
_cell.angle_beta   90.00
_cell.angle_gamma   90.00
#
_symmetry.space_group_name_H-M   'P 1'
#
loop_
_entity.id
_entity.type
_entity.pdbx_description
1 polymer ?
#
loop_
_entity_poly.entity_id
_entity_poly.type
_entity_poly.pdbx_seq_one_letter_code
_entity_poly.pdbx_strand_id
1 'polypeptide(L)'
;LLGDAAHPMYPRGSNGAGQAIVDARFLAGQIKRHGATADALQKYETVRNPATAKVVLTNRTDPPDAILREVWNRSGGKRFERIEDLIPTAELQAILDRYKKVAGFDIETLKSRPSFV
;
A
#
# COMPACT_ATOMS: atom_id res chain seq x y z
N LEU A 1 -7.39 16.23 -6.95
CA LEU A 1 -7.85 15.55 -5.76
C LEU A 1 -6.65 14.93 -5.01
N LEU A 2 -6.80 14.67 -3.72
CA LEU A 2 -5.73 14.17 -2.85
C LEU A 2 -6.33 13.26 -1.78
N GLY A 3 -5.58 12.23 -1.35
CA GLY A 3 -6.01 11.30 -0.31
C GLY A 3 -7.31 10.58 -0.65
N ASP A 4 -8.19 10.40 0.33
CA ASP A 4 -9.45 9.66 0.15
C ASP A 4 -10.38 10.24 -0.92
N ALA A 5 -10.28 11.54 -1.20
CA ALA A 5 -11.03 12.17 -2.29
C ALA A 5 -10.56 11.70 -3.68
N ALA A 6 -9.29 11.30 -3.81
CA ALA A 6 -8.70 10.81 -5.05
C ALA A 6 -8.75 9.27 -5.15
N HIS A 7 -8.56 8.58 -4.03
CA HIS A 7 -8.42 7.13 -3.99
C HIS A 7 -9.02 6.53 -2.72
N PRO A 8 -10.36 6.52 -2.58
CA PRO A 8 -11.00 5.90 -1.44
C PRO A 8 -10.61 4.42 -1.36
N MET A 9 -10.14 3.99 -0.18
CA MET A 9 -9.62 2.64 0.02
C MET A 9 -10.43 1.90 1.07
N TYR A 10 -10.57 0.59 0.89
CA TYR A 10 -11.02 -0.27 1.98
C TYR A 10 -10.03 -0.21 3.15
N PRO A 11 -10.48 -0.19 4.42
CA PRO A 11 -9.59 -0.11 5.58
C PRO A 11 -8.72 -1.35 5.79
N ARG A 12 -8.95 -2.41 5.04
CA ARG A 12 -8.29 -3.71 5.13
C ARG A 12 -6.75 -3.66 5.05
N GLY A 13 -6.21 -2.69 4.33
CA GLY A 13 -4.75 -2.55 4.17
C GLY A 13 -4.11 -1.55 5.13
N SER A 14 -4.90 -0.82 5.91
CA SER A 14 -4.44 0.28 6.78
C SER A 14 -3.56 1.31 6.06
N ASN A 15 -3.74 1.49 4.74
CA ASN A 15 -2.84 2.24 3.87
C ASN A 15 -3.36 3.62 3.47
N GLY A 16 -4.64 3.92 3.64
CA GLY A 16 -5.24 5.17 3.17
C GLY A 16 -4.51 6.41 3.68
N ALA A 17 -4.31 6.51 4.99
CA ALA A 17 -3.58 7.62 5.59
C ALA A 17 -2.12 7.70 5.12
N GLY A 18 -1.43 6.56 5.01
CA GLY A 18 -0.06 6.49 4.49
C GLY A 18 0.04 7.02 3.05
N GLN A 19 -0.87 6.61 2.19
CA GLN A 19 -0.91 7.09 0.80
C GLN A 19 -1.25 8.58 0.72
N ALA A 20 -2.17 9.08 1.56
CA ALA A 20 -2.49 10.51 1.62
C ALA A 20 -1.28 11.36 2.05
N ILE A 21 -0.48 10.89 3.01
CA ILE A 21 0.78 11.56 3.41
C ILE A 21 1.78 11.59 2.25
N VAL A 22 1.93 10.46 1.54
CA VAL A 22 2.80 10.38 0.35
C VAL A 22 2.31 11.34 -0.74
N ASP A 23 1.01 11.42 -0.97
CA ASP A 23 0.41 12.37 -1.92
C ASP A 23 0.77 13.81 -1.58
N ALA A 24 0.55 14.21 -0.32
CA ALA A 24 0.83 15.57 0.14
C ALA A 24 2.32 15.93 -0.04
N ARG A 25 3.22 15.02 0.32
CA ARG A 25 4.66 15.22 0.13
C ARG A 25 5.05 15.30 -1.34
N PHE A 26 4.50 14.42 -2.17
CA PHE A 26 4.80 14.42 -3.60
C PHE A 26 4.31 15.69 -4.27
N LEU A 27 3.08 16.12 -3.97
CA LEU A 27 2.51 17.36 -4.48
C LEU A 27 3.33 18.59 -4.04
N ALA A 28 3.71 18.66 -2.76
CA ALA A 28 4.58 19.72 -2.25
C ALA A 28 5.91 19.79 -3.02
N GLY A 29 6.51 18.64 -3.31
CA GLY A 29 7.71 18.56 -4.13
C GLY A 29 7.50 19.06 -5.57
N GLN A 30 6.36 18.77 -6.20
CA GLN A 30 6.05 19.28 -7.53
C GLN A 30 5.84 20.80 -7.52
N ILE A 31 5.11 21.31 -6.53
CA ILE A 31 4.91 22.76 -6.37
C ILE A 31 6.24 23.50 -6.12
N LYS A 32 7.12 22.92 -5.29
CA LYS A 32 8.44 23.49 -5.02
C LYS A 32 9.29 23.62 -6.31
N ARG A 33 9.19 22.64 -7.21
CA ARG A 33 10.01 22.61 -8.47
C ARG A 33 9.38 23.41 -9.61
N HIS A 34 8.07 23.47 -9.70
CA HIS A 34 7.34 23.98 -10.86
C HIS A 34 6.39 25.15 -10.53
N GLY A 35 6.38 25.61 -9.28
CA GLY A 35 5.38 26.59 -8.79
C GLY A 35 3.99 25.97 -8.64
N ALA A 36 3.04 26.74 -8.15
CA ALA A 36 1.63 26.34 -8.02
C ALA A 36 0.92 26.42 -9.39
N THR A 37 1.26 25.57 -10.31
CA THR A 37 0.83 25.56 -11.71
C THR A 37 0.04 24.31 -12.07
N ALA A 38 -0.70 24.34 -13.18
CA ALA A 38 -1.36 23.16 -13.74
C ALA A 38 -0.38 22.04 -14.08
N ASP A 39 0.84 22.37 -14.53
CA ASP A 39 1.92 21.41 -14.83
C ASP A 39 2.33 20.62 -13.56
N ALA A 40 2.50 21.31 -12.43
CA ALA A 40 2.78 20.63 -11.15
C ALA A 40 1.68 19.65 -10.75
N LEU A 41 0.41 20.03 -10.95
CA LEU A 41 -0.73 19.15 -10.66
C LEU A 41 -0.80 17.95 -11.60
N GLN A 42 -0.53 18.14 -12.89
CA GLN A 42 -0.50 17.03 -13.86
C GLN A 42 0.63 16.04 -13.55
N LYS A 43 1.83 16.53 -13.21
CA LYS A 43 2.96 15.68 -12.80
C LYS A 43 2.66 14.89 -11.54
N TYR A 44 1.98 15.50 -10.57
CA TYR A 44 1.49 14.80 -9.39
C TYR A 44 0.52 13.68 -9.78
N GLU A 45 -0.51 13.98 -10.56
CA GLU A 45 -1.54 13.02 -10.96
C GLU A 45 -0.97 11.85 -11.75
N THR A 46 -0.10 12.13 -12.74
CA THR A 46 0.51 11.10 -13.60
C THR A 46 1.26 10.03 -12.81
N VAL A 47 1.86 10.40 -11.68
CA VAL A 47 2.63 9.47 -10.85
C VAL A 47 1.76 8.84 -9.76
N ARG A 48 0.94 9.65 -9.07
CA ARG A 48 0.24 9.18 -7.88
C ARG A 48 -1.02 8.40 -8.21
N ASN A 49 -1.78 8.79 -9.22
CA ASN A 49 -3.01 8.11 -9.58
C ASN A 49 -2.79 6.61 -9.92
N PRO A 50 -1.88 6.22 -10.83
CA PRO A 50 -1.66 4.79 -11.09
C PRO A 50 -1.09 4.04 -9.89
N ALA A 51 -0.25 4.67 -9.06
CA ALA A 51 0.31 4.04 -7.87
C ALA A 51 -0.77 3.72 -6.83
N THR A 52 -1.64 4.68 -6.53
CA THR A 52 -2.75 4.48 -5.57
C THR A 52 -3.85 3.58 -6.12
N ALA A 53 -4.17 3.65 -7.42
CA ALA A 53 -5.09 2.72 -8.07
C ALA A 53 -4.63 1.27 -7.92
N LYS A 54 -3.32 1.01 -8.07
CA LYS A 54 -2.76 -0.32 -7.85
C LYS A 54 -2.98 -0.82 -6.41
N VAL A 55 -2.81 0.05 -5.41
CA VAL A 55 -3.08 -0.30 -4.01
C VAL A 55 -4.57 -0.61 -3.80
N VAL A 56 -5.47 0.21 -4.34
CA VAL A 56 -6.93 -0.01 -4.27
C VAL A 56 -7.31 -1.36 -4.87
N LEU A 57 -6.79 -1.69 -6.05
CA LEU A 57 -7.07 -2.96 -6.72
C LEU A 57 -6.51 -4.15 -5.93
N THR A 58 -5.29 -4.04 -5.40
CA THR A 58 -4.70 -5.09 -4.56
C THR A 58 -5.50 -5.31 -3.28
N ASN A 59 -6.02 -4.27 -2.65
CA ASN A 59 -6.91 -4.39 -1.49
C ASN A 59 -8.19 -5.17 -1.79
N ARG A 60 -8.63 -5.22 -3.04
CA ARG A 60 -9.80 -6.00 -3.46
C ARG A 60 -9.46 -7.47 -3.71
N THR A 61 -8.32 -7.76 -4.26
CA THR A 61 -7.94 -9.10 -4.75
C THR A 61 -7.04 -9.87 -3.79
N ASP A 62 -5.98 -9.23 -3.28
CA ASP A 62 -4.98 -9.84 -2.40
C ASP A 62 -4.62 -8.87 -1.24
N PRO A 63 -5.57 -8.57 -0.34
CA PRO A 63 -5.33 -7.66 0.78
C PRO A 63 -4.42 -8.33 1.83
N PRO A 64 -3.80 -7.54 2.75
CA PRO A 64 -2.92 -8.10 3.78
C PRO A 64 -3.63 -9.04 4.74
N ASP A 65 -4.94 -8.92 4.91
CA ASP A 65 -5.76 -9.84 5.71
C ASP A 65 -6.14 -11.13 4.95
N ALA A 66 -5.64 -11.34 3.74
CA ALA A 66 -5.70 -12.63 3.05
C ALA A 66 -5.09 -13.78 3.89
N ILE A 67 -4.15 -13.42 4.79
CA ILE A 67 -3.60 -14.35 5.79
C ILE A 67 -4.70 -15.00 6.66
N LEU A 68 -5.75 -14.27 7.02
CA LEU A 68 -6.86 -14.80 7.82
C LEU A 68 -7.64 -15.86 7.04
N ARG A 69 -7.83 -15.63 5.74
CA ARG A 69 -8.46 -16.62 4.85
C ARG A 69 -7.61 -17.88 4.72
N GLU A 70 -6.29 -17.72 4.62
CA GLU A 70 -5.36 -18.84 4.55
C GLU A 70 -5.36 -19.66 5.84
N VAL A 71 -5.32 -19.00 6.99
CA VAL A 71 -5.45 -19.65 8.31
C VAL A 71 -6.78 -20.42 8.42
N TRP A 72 -7.89 -19.81 8.01
CA TRP A 72 -9.20 -20.46 8.01
C TRP A 72 -9.20 -21.71 7.14
N ASN A 73 -8.69 -21.63 5.92
CA ASN A 73 -8.65 -22.75 4.98
C ASN A 73 -7.82 -23.92 5.52
N ARG A 74 -6.65 -23.65 6.08
CA ARG A 74 -5.74 -24.68 6.61
C ARG A 74 -6.21 -25.29 7.92
N SER A 75 -6.80 -24.49 8.79
CA SER A 75 -7.37 -25.00 10.04
C SER A 75 -8.68 -25.77 9.83
N GLY A 76 -9.36 -25.58 8.68
CA GLY A 76 -10.70 -26.07 8.44
C GLY A 76 -11.71 -25.50 9.44
N GLY A 77 -11.47 -24.29 9.95
CA GLY A 77 -12.27 -23.64 10.99
C GLY A 77 -12.10 -24.25 12.38
N LYS A 78 -11.13 -25.14 12.57
CA LYS A 78 -10.86 -25.79 13.87
C LYS A 78 -9.91 -24.92 14.70
N ARG A 79 -10.03 -25.05 16.01
CA ARG A 79 -9.10 -24.42 16.95
C ARG A 79 -7.69 -25.02 16.81
N PHE A 80 -6.69 -24.18 16.90
CA PHE A 80 -5.26 -24.54 16.88
C PHE A 80 -4.53 -23.78 18.00
N GLU A 81 -3.38 -24.26 18.40
CA GLU A 81 -2.60 -23.67 19.51
C GLU A 81 -1.61 -22.63 18.98
N ARG A 82 -0.92 -22.94 17.88
CA ARG A 82 0.11 -22.09 17.30
C ARG A 82 -0.11 -21.94 15.80
N ILE A 83 0.06 -20.72 15.30
CA ILE A 83 -0.10 -20.43 13.87
C ILE A 83 0.97 -21.13 13.03
N GLU A 84 2.16 -21.30 13.58
CA GLU A 84 3.28 -21.97 12.92
C GLU A 84 3.01 -23.43 12.58
N ASP A 85 2.09 -24.07 13.30
CA ASP A 85 1.65 -25.46 13.04
C ASP A 85 0.79 -25.55 11.76
N LEU A 86 0.20 -24.44 11.35
CA LEU A 86 -0.63 -24.34 10.14
C LEU A 86 0.13 -23.77 8.94
N ILE A 87 0.90 -22.71 9.20
CA ILE A 87 1.59 -21.93 8.16
C ILE A 87 3.02 -21.64 8.63
N PRO A 88 4.04 -22.08 7.90
CA PRO A 88 5.42 -21.75 8.23
C PRO A 88 5.64 -20.23 8.30
N THR A 89 6.44 -19.77 9.26
CA THR A 89 6.73 -18.35 9.47
C THR A 89 7.25 -17.66 8.19
N ALA A 90 8.07 -18.35 7.42
CA ALA A 90 8.59 -17.82 6.14
C ALA A 90 7.48 -17.56 5.12
N GLU A 91 6.45 -18.38 5.09
CA GLU A 91 5.30 -18.20 4.20
C GLU A 91 4.41 -17.04 4.67
N LEU A 92 4.19 -16.91 5.98
CA LEU A 92 3.49 -15.77 6.58
C LEU A 92 4.21 -14.45 6.21
N GLN A 93 5.53 -14.43 6.36
CA GLN A 93 6.34 -13.26 6.03
C GLN A 93 6.25 -12.94 4.52
N ALA A 94 6.30 -13.93 3.65
CA ALA A 94 6.19 -13.73 2.21
C ALA A 94 4.85 -13.11 1.79
N ILE A 95 3.74 -13.48 2.44
CA ILE A 95 2.42 -12.90 2.22
C ILE A 95 2.43 -11.41 2.58
N LEU A 96 2.97 -11.06 3.75
CA LEU A 96 3.05 -9.68 4.21
C LEU A 96 3.97 -8.81 3.35
N ASP A 97 5.12 -9.33 2.96
CA ASP A 97 6.12 -8.58 2.19
C ASP A 97 5.64 -8.29 0.77
N ARG A 98 4.89 -9.20 0.16
CA ARG A 98 4.24 -8.96 -1.13
C ARG A 98 3.34 -7.73 -1.10
N TYR A 99 2.52 -7.60 -0.07
CA TYR A 99 1.65 -6.44 0.09
C TYR A 99 2.43 -5.15 0.34
N LYS A 100 3.45 -5.18 1.21
CA LYS A 100 4.32 -4.01 1.48
C LYS A 100 4.95 -3.48 0.18
N LYS A 101 5.39 -4.38 -0.70
CA LYS A 101 5.97 -4.02 -1.99
C LYS A 101 4.97 -3.31 -2.91
N VAL A 102 3.73 -3.80 -2.99
CA VAL A 102 2.68 -3.15 -3.76
C VAL A 102 2.35 -1.76 -3.20
N ALA A 103 2.31 -1.63 -1.89
CA ALA A 103 2.03 -0.37 -1.21
C ALA A 103 3.22 0.62 -1.24
N GLY A 104 4.42 0.18 -1.64
CA GLY A 104 5.63 1.00 -1.69
C GLY A 104 6.23 1.30 -0.32
N PHE A 105 6.01 0.41 0.65
CA PHE A 105 6.52 0.53 2.02
C PHE A 105 7.54 -0.57 2.37
N ASP A 106 8.02 -1.31 1.38
CA ASP A 106 9.15 -2.21 1.58
C ASP A 106 10.47 -1.43 1.72
N ILE A 107 11.42 -2.02 2.44
CA ILE A 107 12.69 -1.38 2.80
C ILE A 107 13.51 -0.98 1.57
N GLU A 108 13.53 -1.80 0.52
CA GLU A 108 14.30 -1.53 -0.70
C GLU A 108 13.73 -0.31 -1.43
N THR A 109 12.42 -0.27 -1.63
CA THR A 109 11.73 0.88 -2.24
C THR A 109 11.95 2.15 -1.41
N LEU A 110 11.86 2.06 -0.07
CA LEU A 110 12.06 3.23 0.80
C LEU A 110 13.49 3.75 0.76
N LYS A 111 14.50 2.88 0.69
CA LYS A 111 15.92 3.27 0.62
C LYS A 111 16.32 3.84 -0.74
N SER A 112 15.77 3.29 -1.81
CA SER A 112 16.12 3.70 -3.18
C SER A 112 15.33 4.92 -3.65
N ARG A 113 14.22 5.24 -3.01
CA ARG A 113 13.35 6.34 -3.41
C ARG A 113 13.97 7.70 -3.07
N PRO A 114 14.14 8.61 -4.05
CA PRO A 114 14.60 9.96 -3.76
C PRO A 114 13.61 10.72 -2.87
N SER A 115 14.11 11.74 -2.15
CA SER A 115 13.22 12.63 -1.40
C SER A 115 12.25 13.33 -2.36
N PHE A 116 10.98 13.41 -1.96
CA PHE A 116 9.97 14.13 -2.73
C PHE A 116 10.07 15.65 -2.57
N VAL A 117 10.78 16.12 -1.53
CA VAL A 117 10.88 17.54 -1.16
C VAL A 117 12.34 17.94 -1.02
#